data_338f61ab50ee63aa64c981ca614dd9c0
#
_entry.id   338f61ab50ee63aa64c981ca614dd9c0
#
_cell.length_a   1.000
_cell.length_b   1.000
_cell.length_c   1.000
_cell.angle_alpha   90.00
_cell.angle_beta   90.00
_cell.angle_gamma   90.00
#
_symmetry.space_group_name_H-M   'P 1'
#
loop_
_entity.id
_entity.type
_entity.pdbx_description
1 polymer ?
#
loop_
_entity_poly.entity_id
_entity_poly.type
_entity_poly.pdbx_seq_one_letter_code
_entity_poly.pdbx_strand_id
1 'polypeptide(L)'
;VIKSHHNVGGLPEDMEFELLEPLRELFKDEVRRVGEELGIPHHLVYRHPFPGPGLGIRVLGAVDAEKVRILQEADDIFIEELYKNDLYEKVSQAFVVLLPVKSVGVMGDERTYEYTAVVRSANTIDFMTATWSRLPYEFLDTVSSRIINEVRGINRVAYDISSKPPATIEWE
;
A
#
# COMPACT_ATOMS: atom_id res chain seq x y z
N VAL A 1 12.01 -12.24 -17.33
CA VAL A 1 12.98 -11.60 -16.42
C VAL A 1 12.19 -10.89 -15.34
N ILE A 2 12.20 -11.44 -14.11
CA ILE A 2 11.34 -10.95 -13.02
C ILE A 2 11.89 -9.68 -12.36
N LYS A 3 13.16 -9.26 -12.65
CA LYS A 3 13.83 -8.14 -11.98
C LYS A 3 14.74 -7.35 -12.92
N SER A 4 14.20 -6.80 -14.00
CA SER A 4 14.96 -5.96 -14.94
C SER A 4 15.37 -4.59 -14.38
N HIS A 5 14.74 -4.15 -13.27
CA HIS A 5 14.98 -2.84 -12.63
C HIS A 5 15.96 -2.87 -11.45
N HIS A 6 16.47 -4.04 -11.09
CA HIS A 6 17.60 -4.17 -10.17
C HIS A 6 18.92 -4.24 -10.95
N ASN A 7 20.04 -3.90 -10.32
CA ASN A 7 21.38 -3.94 -10.93
C ASN A 7 21.84 -5.35 -11.35
N VAL A 8 20.94 -6.13 -11.91
CA VAL A 8 21.17 -7.47 -12.41
C VAL A 8 20.81 -7.48 -13.90
N GLY A 9 21.70 -6.96 -14.74
CA GLY A 9 21.55 -6.93 -16.19
C GLY A 9 20.63 -5.82 -16.73
N GLY A 10 20.33 -4.79 -15.93
CA GLY A 10 19.47 -3.68 -16.34
C GLY A 10 20.21 -2.34 -16.54
N LEU A 11 21.50 -2.30 -16.29
CA LEU A 11 22.29 -1.09 -16.51
C LEU A 11 22.81 -1.02 -17.95
N PRO A 12 22.89 0.18 -18.56
CA PRO A 12 23.48 0.38 -19.87
C PRO A 12 24.93 -0.11 -19.90
N GLU A 13 25.34 -0.78 -20.98
CA GLU A 13 26.72 -1.27 -21.14
C GLU A 13 27.74 -0.13 -21.31
N ASP A 14 27.28 1.04 -21.76
CA ASP A 14 28.05 2.27 -21.99
C ASP A 14 28.04 3.24 -20.81
N MET A 15 27.63 2.78 -19.62
CA MET A 15 27.58 3.61 -18.43
C MET A 15 28.99 4.01 -17.96
N GLU A 16 29.27 5.31 -17.91
CA GLU A 16 30.57 5.88 -17.51
C GLU A 16 30.76 6.03 -15.99
N PHE A 17 29.81 5.55 -15.17
CA PHE A 17 29.86 5.65 -13.70
C PHE A 17 30.31 4.33 -13.06
N GLU A 18 31.07 4.45 -11.99
CA GLU A 18 31.34 3.32 -11.09
C GLU A 18 30.15 3.07 -10.17
N LEU A 19 29.81 1.79 -9.96
CA LEU A 19 28.75 1.41 -9.04
C LEU A 19 29.26 1.37 -7.59
N LEU A 20 28.61 2.11 -6.70
CA LEU A 20 28.84 2.05 -5.27
C LEU A 20 27.65 1.34 -4.62
N GLU A 21 27.83 0.09 -4.22
CA GLU A 21 26.79 -0.77 -3.66
C GLU A 21 27.20 -1.31 -2.27
N PRO A 22 27.28 -0.47 -1.23
CA PRO A 22 27.78 -0.89 0.08
C PRO A 22 26.87 -1.91 0.79
N LEU A 23 25.63 -2.07 0.35
CA LEU A 23 24.64 -2.97 0.94
C LEU A 23 24.41 -4.25 0.11
N ARG A 24 25.21 -4.49 -0.94
CA ARG A 24 24.99 -5.56 -1.91
C ARG A 24 24.93 -6.96 -1.29
N GLU A 25 25.72 -7.20 -0.27
CA GLU A 25 25.84 -8.51 0.40
C GLU A 25 24.88 -8.67 1.59
N LEU A 26 24.04 -7.66 1.86
CA LEU A 26 23.10 -7.66 3.00
C LEU A 26 21.68 -8.02 2.56
N PHE A 27 21.00 -8.81 3.39
CA PHE A 27 19.58 -9.02 3.28
C PHE A 27 18.81 -7.80 3.80
N LYS A 28 17.52 -7.72 3.45
CA LYS A 28 16.69 -6.54 3.75
C LYS A 28 16.53 -6.27 5.26
N ASP A 29 16.45 -7.32 6.06
CA ASP A 29 16.41 -7.21 7.52
C ASP A 29 17.74 -6.75 8.12
N GLU A 30 18.87 -7.15 7.53
CA GLU A 30 20.19 -6.68 7.91
C GLU A 30 20.40 -5.21 7.55
N VAL A 31 19.94 -4.79 6.37
CA VAL A 31 19.95 -3.36 5.97
C VAL A 31 19.17 -2.50 6.95
N ARG A 32 18.00 -2.99 7.45
CA ARG A 32 17.22 -2.29 8.46
C ARG A 32 17.98 -2.13 9.77
N ARG A 33 18.63 -3.20 10.25
CA ARG A 33 19.48 -3.13 11.46
C ARG A 33 20.62 -2.13 11.31
N VAL A 34 21.29 -2.14 10.15
CA VAL A 34 22.32 -1.12 9.85
C VAL A 34 21.73 0.29 9.87
N GLY A 35 20.53 0.48 9.34
CA GLY A 35 19.83 1.76 9.41
C GLY A 35 19.59 2.25 10.83
N GLU A 36 19.18 1.38 11.74
CA GLU A 36 19.02 1.72 13.17
C GLU A 36 20.35 2.05 13.84
N GLU A 37 21.40 1.26 13.60
CA GLU A 37 22.75 1.52 14.11
C GLU A 37 23.32 2.87 13.63
N LEU A 38 22.95 3.31 12.42
CA LEU A 38 23.28 4.63 11.89
C LEU A 38 22.42 5.76 12.45
N GLY A 39 21.48 5.47 13.34
CA GLY A 39 20.62 6.44 13.98
C GLY A 39 19.45 6.92 13.13
N ILE A 40 19.09 6.19 12.08
CA ILE A 40 17.86 6.48 11.32
C ILE A 40 16.65 6.15 12.22
N PRO A 41 15.68 7.07 12.36
CA PRO A 41 14.51 6.83 13.20
C PRO A 41 13.76 5.56 12.82
N HIS A 42 13.34 4.77 13.81
CA HIS A 42 12.67 3.49 13.66
C HIS A 42 11.51 3.53 12.65
N HIS A 43 10.64 4.55 12.75
CA HIS A 43 9.48 4.70 11.84
C HIS A 43 9.86 4.90 10.37
N LEU A 44 11.07 5.35 10.07
CA LEU A 44 11.59 5.45 8.71
C LEU A 44 12.19 4.12 8.24
N VAL A 45 12.90 3.42 9.12
CA VAL A 45 13.52 2.13 8.83
C VAL A 45 12.46 1.06 8.56
N TYR A 46 11.38 1.05 9.35
CA TYR A 46 10.32 0.03 9.31
C TYR A 46 9.05 0.49 8.60
N ARG A 47 9.08 1.62 7.90
CA ARG A 47 7.94 2.02 7.08
C ARG A 47 7.59 0.93 6.07
N HIS A 48 6.29 0.80 5.78
CA HIS A 48 5.83 -0.08 4.72
C HIS A 48 6.47 0.28 3.37
N PRO A 49 6.73 -0.71 2.49
CA PRO A 49 7.15 -0.42 1.12
C PRO A 49 6.16 0.51 0.44
N PHE A 50 6.69 1.52 -0.23
CA PHE A 50 5.91 2.44 -1.04
C PHE A 50 6.37 2.32 -2.50
N PRO A 51 5.47 2.15 -3.47
CA PRO A 51 5.87 1.95 -4.86
C PRO A 51 6.56 3.18 -5.44
N GLY A 52 7.50 2.97 -6.37
CA GLY A 52 8.21 4.06 -7.04
C GLY A 52 7.28 5.05 -7.75
N PRO A 53 6.25 4.59 -8.49
CA PRO A 53 5.26 5.48 -9.11
C PRO A 53 4.33 6.20 -8.11
N GLY A 54 4.42 5.93 -6.83
CA GLY A 54 3.60 6.53 -5.79
C GLY A 54 2.16 6.03 -5.79
N LEU A 55 1.24 6.88 -5.36
CA LEU A 55 -0.19 6.56 -5.29
C LEU A 55 -0.83 6.33 -6.67
N GLY A 56 -0.18 6.73 -7.75
CA GLY A 56 -0.72 6.59 -9.10
C GLY A 56 -1.13 5.16 -9.45
N ILE A 57 -0.36 4.15 -9.03
CA ILE A 57 -0.69 2.73 -9.27
C ILE A 57 -1.81 2.19 -8.38
N ARG A 58 -2.27 2.96 -7.41
CA ARG A 58 -3.40 2.61 -6.53
C ARG A 58 -4.71 3.28 -6.97
N VAL A 59 -4.66 4.14 -7.99
CA VAL A 59 -5.81 4.63 -8.73
C VAL A 59 -5.94 3.78 -9.99
N LEU A 60 -6.83 2.79 -9.99
CA LEU A 60 -6.99 1.94 -11.17
C LEU A 60 -7.64 2.71 -12.31
N GLY A 61 -7.01 2.66 -13.48
CA GLY A 61 -7.43 3.40 -14.68
C GLY A 61 -6.87 4.82 -14.76
N ALA A 62 -7.61 5.75 -15.37
CA ALA A 62 -7.14 7.12 -15.57
C ALA A 62 -6.98 7.87 -14.23
N VAL A 63 -5.78 8.42 -14.03
CA VAL A 63 -5.45 9.21 -12.84
C VAL A 63 -5.86 10.67 -13.08
N ASP A 64 -6.58 11.24 -12.12
CA ASP A 64 -6.95 12.65 -12.08
C ASP A 64 -6.86 13.20 -10.64
N ALA A 65 -6.92 14.52 -10.50
CA ALA A 65 -6.75 15.19 -9.21
C ALA A 65 -7.83 14.80 -8.18
N GLU A 66 -9.06 14.57 -8.63
CA GLU A 66 -10.17 14.17 -7.74
C GLU A 66 -9.92 12.78 -7.16
N LYS A 67 -9.59 11.80 -7.99
CA LYS A 67 -9.30 10.42 -7.55
C LYS A 67 -8.07 10.35 -6.66
N VAL A 68 -7.03 11.13 -6.96
CA VAL A 68 -5.84 11.21 -6.11
C VAL A 68 -6.20 11.74 -4.73
N ARG A 69 -6.99 12.83 -4.63
CA ARG A 69 -7.48 13.35 -3.35
C ARG A 69 -8.28 12.31 -2.58
N ILE A 70 -9.27 11.67 -3.23
CA ILE A 70 -10.11 10.63 -2.62
C ILE A 70 -9.24 9.49 -2.07
N LEU A 71 -8.28 9.02 -2.86
CA LEU A 71 -7.39 7.93 -2.45
C LEU A 71 -6.49 8.36 -1.28
N GLN A 72 -5.92 9.58 -1.32
CA GLN A 72 -5.06 10.08 -0.24
C GLN A 72 -5.82 10.16 1.09
N GLU A 73 -7.02 10.71 1.09
CA GLU A 73 -7.87 10.82 2.28
C GLU A 73 -8.24 9.42 2.84
N ALA A 74 -8.58 8.48 1.97
CA ALA A 74 -8.92 7.11 2.38
C ALA A 74 -7.70 6.32 2.90
N ASP A 75 -6.54 6.46 2.26
CA ASP A 75 -5.30 5.80 2.67
C ASP A 75 -4.81 6.35 4.02
N ASP A 76 -4.90 7.67 4.22
CA ASP A 76 -4.53 8.33 5.48
C ASP A 76 -5.35 7.81 6.65
N ILE A 77 -6.68 7.69 6.50
CA ILE A 77 -7.57 7.10 7.52
C ILE A 77 -7.14 5.66 7.85
N PHE A 78 -6.86 4.84 6.84
CA PHE A 78 -6.48 3.46 7.07
C PHE A 78 -5.14 3.34 7.81
N ILE A 79 -4.14 4.12 7.41
CA ILE A 79 -2.83 4.14 8.04
C ILE A 79 -2.92 4.70 9.47
N GLU A 80 -3.68 5.78 9.69
CA GLU A 80 -3.94 6.34 11.02
C GLU A 80 -4.54 5.30 11.97
N GLU A 81 -5.57 4.58 11.51
CA GLU A 81 -6.20 3.53 12.32
C GLU A 81 -5.24 2.36 12.62
N LEU A 82 -4.36 1.99 11.68
CA LEU A 82 -3.33 0.98 11.94
C LEU A 82 -2.39 1.41 13.08
N TYR A 83 -1.97 2.67 13.10
CA TYR A 83 -1.15 3.20 14.20
C TYR A 83 -1.91 3.26 15.52
N LYS A 84 -3.14 3.76 15.53
CA LYS A 84 -3.97 3.87 16.75
C LYS A 84 -4.23 2.52 17.42
N ASN A 85 -4.26 1.45 16.65
CA ASN A 85 -4.54 0.10 17.14
C ASN A 85 -3.29 -0.79 17.27
N ASP A 86 -2.09 -0.22 17.19
CA ASP A 86 -0.81 -0.96 17.23
C ASP A 86 -0.74 -2.11 16.21
N LEU A 87 -1.31 -1.90 15.02
CA LEU A 87 -1.37 -2.89 13.93
C LEU A 87 -0.37 -2.60 12.81
N TYR A 88 0.15 -1.38 12.70
CA TYR A 88 1.01 -0.97 11.59
C TYR A 88 2.23 -1.88 11.43
N GLU A 89 2.94 -2.19 12.52
CA GLU A 89 4.12 -3.05 12.50
C GLU A 89 3.78 -4.56 12.46
N LYS A 90 2.52 -4.93 12.72
CA LYS A 90 2.06 -6.32 12.64
C LYS A 90 1.73 -6.78 11.22
N VAL A 91 1.69 -5.86 10.28
CA VAL A 91 1.47 -6.13 8.86
C VAL A 91 2.67 -5.66 8.05
N SER A 92 2.98 -6.34 6.94
CA SER A 92 4.17 -6.02 6.15
C SER A 92 3.94 -4.90 5.16
N GLN A 93 2.71 -4.75 4.67
CA GLN A 93 2.28 -3.68 3.78
C GLN A 93 0.77 -3.50 3.87
N ALA A 94 0.32 -2.24 3.91
CA ALA A 94 -1.09 -1.88 3.97
C ALA A 94 -1.33 -0.58 3.18
N PHE A 95 -2.45 -0.52 2.46
CA PHE A 95 -2.83 0.62 1.64
C PHE A 95 -4.28 0.51 1.16
N VAL A 96 -4.78 1.58 0.58
CA VAL A 96 -6.07 1.63 -0.09
C VAL A 96 -5.88 1.70 -1.60
N VAL A 97 -6.78 1.06 -2.35
CA VAL A 97 -6.88 1.13 -3.81
C VAL A 97 -8.22 1.73 -4.20
N LEU A 98 -8.23 2.67 -5.12
CA LEU A 98 -9.46 3.25 -5.66
C LEU A 98 -9.83 2.57 -6.99
N LEU A 99 -10.98 1.89 -7.01
CA LEU A 99 -11.48 1.25 -8.21
C LEU A 99 -12.15 2.26 -9.16
N PRO A 100 -12.05 2.07 -10.48
CA PRO A 100 -12.72 2.92 -11.47
C PRO A 100 -14.23 2.66 -11.55
N VAL A 101 -14.76 1.83 -10.65
CA VAL A 101 -16.15 1.42 -10.62
C VAL A 101 -16.92 2.22 -9.59
N LYS A 102 -18.03 2.79 -10.01
CA LYS A 102 -19.01 3.43 -9.11
C LYS A 102 -20.14 2.48 -8.79
N SER A 103 -20.62 2.52 -7.56
CA SER A 103 -21.74 1.72 -7.08
C SER A 103 -22.84 2.58 -6.48
N VAL A 104 -24.05 2.05 -6.47
CA VAL A 104 -25.18 2.70 -5.81
C VAL A 104 -25.02 2.61 -4.30
N GLY A 105 -25.20 3.73 -3.62
CA GLY A 105 -25.30 3.85 -2.16
C GLY A 105 -26.51 4.65 -1.76
N VAL A 106 -26.77 4.72 -0.46
CA VAL A 106 -27.80 5.56 0.14
C VAL A 106 -27.14 6.38 1.24
N MET A 107 -27.25 7.69 1.18
CA MET A 107 -26.80 8.60 2.23
C MET A 107 -27.99 9.52 2.62
N GLY A 108 -28.48 9.33 3.84
CA GLY A 108 -29.76 9.93 4.24
C GLY A 108 -30.90 9.41 3.36
N ASP A 109 -31.67 10.31 2.78
CA ASP A 109 -32.81 9.99 1.89
C ASP A 109 -32.44 9.97 0.40
N GLU A 110 -31.17 10.20 0.06
CA GLU A 110 -30.71 10.30 -1.32
C GLU A 110 -29.91 9.07 -1.77
N ARG A 111 -30.09 8.71 -3.05
CA ARG A 111 -29.23 7.73 -3.70
C ARG A 111 -27.94 8.41 -4.14
N THR A 112 -26.81 7.78 -3.82
CA THR A 112 -25.48 8.18 -4.30
C THR A 112 -24.97 7.21 -5.35
N TYR A 113 -24.05 7.67 -6.19
CA TYR A 113 -23.35 6.84 -7.16
C TYR A 113 -21.87 7.22 -7.13
N GLU A 114 -21.11 6.51 -6.30
CA GLU A 114 -19.74 6.88 -5.94
C GLU A 114 -18.78 5.70 -6.06
N TYR A 115 -17.48 5.97 -5.91
CA TYR A 115 -16.43 4.98 -6.08
C TYR A 115 -16.44 3.92 -4.97
N THR A 116 -15.82 2.80 -5.31
CA THR A 116 -15.50 1.72 -4.36
C THR A 116 -14.01 1.79 -4.03
N ALA A 117 -13.69 1.83 -2.75
CA ALA A 117 -12.35 1.66 -2.25
C ALA A 117 -12.09 0.22 -1.83
N VAL A 118 -10.89 -0.28 -2.06
CA VAL A 118 -10.44 -1.58 -1.56
C VAL A 118 -9.31 -1.37 -0.56
N VAL A 119 -9.51 -1.84 0.65
CA VAL A 119 -8.48 -1.91 1.67
C VAL A 119 -7.65 -3.17 1.44
N ARG A 120 -6.34 -3.02 1.33
CA ARG A 120 -5.39 -4.10 1.15
C ARG A 120 -4.39 -4.12 2.29
N SER A 121 -4.22 -5.29 2.92
CA SER A 121 -3.15 -5.52 3.90
C SER A 121 -2.57 -6.92 3.72
N ALA A 122 -1.26 -7.02 3.72
CA ALA A 122 -0.55 -8.26 3.46
C ALA A 122 0.56 -8.51 4.48
N ASN A 123 0.75 -9.77 4.82
CA ASN A 123 1.86 -10.27 5.61
C ASN A 123 2.79 -11.09 4.73
N THR A 124 4.09 -10.79 4.82
CA THR A 124 5.13 -11.47 4.04
C THR A 124 6.46 -11.39 4.78
N ILE A 125 7.37 -12.30 4.46
CA ILE A 125 8.75 -12.29 4.96
C ILE A 125 9.69 -11.74 3.89
N ASP A 126 9.54 -12.18 2.66
CA ASP A 126 10.48 -11.95 1.56
C ASP A 126 9.89 -11.16 0.37
N PHE A 127 8.62 -10.81 0.42
CA PHE A 127 7.83 -10.20 -0.67
C PHE A 127 7.71 -11.06 -1.95
N MET A 128 8.21 -12.29 -1.93
CA MET A 128 8.01 -13.26 -3.01
C MET A 128 6.63 -13.92 -2.89
N THR A 129 6.29 -14.32 -1.68
CA THR A 129 4.97 -14.82 -1.30
C THR A 129 4.35 -13.91 -0.25
N ALA A 130 3.04 -13.81 -0.23
CA ALA A 130 2.30 -13.03 0.75
C ALA A 130 0.92 -13.62 1.03
N THR A 131 0.48 -13.51 2.27
CA THR A 131 -0.90 -13.78 2.66
C THR A 131 -1.59 -12.46 2.99
N TRP A 132 -2.92 -12.40 2.83
CA TRP A 132 -3.67 -11.26 3.34
C TRP A 132 -3.64 -11.22 4.88
N SER A 133 -3.59 -10.04 5.47
CA SER A 133 -3.55 -9.86 6.92
C SER A 133 -4.94 -10.06 7.52
N ARG A 134 -5.04 -10.88 8.57
CA ARG A 134 -6.30 -11.09 9.30
C ARG A 134 -6.48 -10.00 10.35
N LEU A 135 -6.81 -8.81 9.89
CA LEU A 135 -7.13 -7.69 10.77
C LEU A 135 -8.44 -7.97 11.53
N PRO A 136 -8.60 -7.47 12.76
CA PRO A 136 -9.83 -7.64 13.53
C PRO A 136 -11.05 -7.08 12.78
N TYR A 137 -12.21 -7.73 12.87
CA TYR A 137 -13.42 -7.27 12.21
C TYR A 137 -13.87 -5.90 12.69
N GLU A 138 -13.77 -5.63 13.98
CA GLU A 138 -14.09 -4.33 14.59
C GLU A 138 -13.19 -3.21 14.06
N PHE A 139 -11.93 -3.53 13.79
CA PHE A 139 -11.00 -2.61 13.15
C PHE A 139 -11.42 -2.31 11.71
N LEU A 140 -11.73 -3.34 10.92
CA LEU A 140 -12.19 -3.19 9.54
C LEU A 140 -13.52 -2.41 9.45
N ASP A 141 -14.42 -2.64 10.40
CA ASP A 141 -15.68 -1.89 10.52
C ASP A 141 -15.43 -0.41 10.79
N THR A 142 -14.54 -0.10 11.73
CA THR A 142 -14.12 1.28 12.04
C THR A 142 -13.51 1.97 10.83
N VAL A 143 -12.56 1.33 10.14
CA VAL A 143 -11.92 1.86 8.93
C VAL A 143 -12.95 2.12 7.83
N SER A 144 -13.82 1.14 7.57
CA SER A 144 -14.88 1.27 6.55
C SER A 144 -15.84 2.41 6.88
N SER A 145 -16.29 2.50 8.12
CA SER A 145 -17.19 3.56 8.57
C SER A 145 -16.56 4.93 8.46
N ARG A 146 -15.30 5.09 8.86
CA ARG A 146 -14.55 6.33 8.75
C ARG A 146 -14.37 6.76 7.28
N ILE A 147 -13.91 5.84 6.42
CA ILE A 147 -13.71 6.15 5.00
C ILE A 147 -15.02 6.61 4.36
N ILE A 148 -16.14 5.90 4.58
CA ILE A 148 -17.44 6.25 3.98
C ILE A 148 -17.96 7.59 4.49
N ASN A 149 -17.78 7.90 5.77
CA ASN A 149 -18.33 9.12 6.37
C ASN A 149 -17.44 10.36 6.20
N GLU A 150 -16.13 10.18 6.14
CA GLU A 150 -15.17 11.29 6.12
C GLU A 150 -14.67 11.62 4.70
N VAL A 151 -14.64 10.63 3.78
CA VAL A 151 -14.13 10.82 2.42
C VAL A 151 -15.26 10.98 1.41
N ARG A 152 -15.42 12.17 0.86
CA ARG A 152 -16.37 12.39 -0.23
C ARG A 152 -15.95 11.67 -1.51
N GLY A 153 -16.88 10.90 -2.08
CA GLY A 153 -16.65 10.18 -3.35
C GLY A 153 -16.51 8.67 -3.18
N ILE A 154 -16.58 8.14 -1.95
CA ILE A 154 -16.61 6.71 -1.65
C ILE A 154 -17.91 6.37 -0.91
N ASN A 155 -18.62 5.37 -1.40
CA ASN A 155 -19.81 4.82 -0.71
C ASN A 155 -19.70 3.32 -0.43
N ARG A 156 -18.57 2.71 -0.75
CA ARG A 156 -18.33 1.28 -0.54
C ARG A 156 -16.87 0.99 -0.25
N VAL A 157 -16.64 0.16 0.76
CA VAL A 157 -15.30 -0.36 1.10
C VAL A 157 -15.34 -1.88 1.01
N ALA A 158 -14.35 -2.47 0.34
CA ALA A 158 -14.10 -3.90 0.30
C ALA A 158 -12.73 -4.22 0.90
N TYR A 159 -12.53 -5.44 1.39
CA TYR A 159 -11.24 -5.92 1.87
C TYR A 159 -10.70 -7.01 0.93
N ASP A 160 -9.47 -6.82 0.41
CA ASP A 160 -8.85 -7.81 -0.46
C ASP A 160 -8.21 -8.94 0.35
N ILE A 161 -8.79 -10.14 0.22
CA ILE A 161 -8.35 -11.36 0.88
C ILE A 161 -7.51 -12.28 -0.02
N SER A 162 -6.94 -11.75 -1.10
CA SER A 162 -6.15 -12.53 -2.04
C SER A 162 -4.73 -12.73 -1.54
N SER A 163 -4.20 -13.94 -1.72
CA SER A 163 -2.80 -14.27 -1.43
C SER A 163 -1.92 -14.15 -2.69
N LYS A 164 -0.63 -13.93 -2.49
CA LYS A 164 0.38 -13.96 -3.55
C LYS A 164 1.21 -15.26 -3.45
N PRO A 165 1.23 -16.10 -4.46
CA PRO A 165 0.42 -16.08 -5.66
C PRO A 165 -1.05 -16.46 -5.41
N PRO A 166 -1.99 -16.33 -6.37
CA PRO A 166 -1.78 -15.83 -7.74
C PRO A 166 -1.83 -14.30 -7.86
N ALA A 167 -2.40 -13.59 -6.88
CA ALA A 167 -2.42 -12.13 -6.89
C ALA A 167 -1.03 -11.53 -6.61
N THR A 168 -0.85 -10.25 -6.89
CA THR A 168 0.28 -9.44 -6.42
C THR A 168 -0.07 -8.74 -5.10
N ILE A 169 0.88 -8.08 -4.45
CA ILE A 169 0.56 -7.25 -3.28
C ILE A 169 -0.08 -5.95 -3.76
N GLU A 170 0.63 -5.18 -4.60
CA GLU A 170 0.02 -4.03 -5.32
C GLU A 170 -0.89 -4.55 -6.43
N TRP A 171 -1.84 -3.72 -6.86
CA TRP A 171 -2.83 -4.09 -7.88
C TRP A 171 -2.37 -3.79 -9.32
N GLU A 172 -1.39 -2.88 -9.47
CA GLU A 172 -0.72 -2.58 -10.75
C GLU A 172 0.82 -2.58 -10.61
#